data_19ae54a266aeb7e11cb017e34e274d44
#
_entry.id   19ae54a266aeb7e11cb017e34e274d44
#
_cell.length_a   1.000
_cell.length_b   1.000
_cell.length_c   1.000
_cell.angle_alpha   90.00
_cell.angle_beta   90.00
_cell.angle_gamma   90.00
#
_symmetry.space_group_name_H-M   'P 1'
#
loop_
_entity.id
_entity.type
_entity.pdbx_description
1 polymer ?
#
loop_
_entity_poly.entity_id
_entity_poly.type
_entity_poly.pdbx_seq_one_letter_code
_entity_poly.pdbx_strand_id
1 'polypeptide(L)'
;QIGHTDPVTYARKYDKFVKALKKTNNKLRFIAVGACSDHFGHWNEQVLKNIKEKIDELSIHYYSIRTEKDKNPPNYKTRYLPTVAASTEVRLMLDRTIREIKKYSKKNIKIAFDEWNTYVEAHTPYFIENYNIADAIYGASLLHACINRGDIIRNTGIYHLINVMGNYQIDKKKVWKSPTTLVLELFTKYHKGSILKTNVITNQFISPKLGKQPSYKNNKMIDASATSYKNQICLSIVNKSENKNIEIKSPYLDKINTTFTINGENKTDLNNYKNNRKVKIKKNILKYKSDKIILPPHSINVIVF
;
A
#
# COMPACT_ATOMS: atom_id res chain seq x y z
N GLN A 1 15.47 3.98 -18.43
CA GLN A 1 14.11 3.61 -18.81
C GLN A 1 13.78 4.15 -20.19
N ILE A 2 12.85 3.51 -20.88
CA ILE A 2 12.44 3.89 -22.22
C ILE A 2 11.79 5.28 -22.21
N GLY A 3 12.18 6.14 -23.16
CA GLY A 3 11.53 7.42 -23.37
C GLY A 3 11.93 8.55 -22.41
N HIS A 4 13.14 8.52 -21.86
CA HIS A 4 13.67 9.62 -21.05
C HIS A 4 13.46 10.97 -21.74
N THR A 5 12.82 11.90 -21.04
CA THR A 5 12.58 13.25 -21.50
C THR A 5 12.49 14.19 -20.28
N ASP A 6 12.68 15.47 -20.48
CA ASP A 6 12.43 16.49 -19.45
C ASP A 6 10.92 16.73 -19.26
N PRO A 7 10.50 17.25 -18.10
CA PRO A 7 9.09 17.41 -17.77
C PRO A 7 8.34 18.41 -18.67
N VAL A 8 9.02 19.42 -19.21
CA VAL A 8 8.41 20.42 -20.11
C VAL A 8 8.14 19.81 -21.49
N THR A 9 9.11 19.05 -22.01
CA THR A 9 8.94 18.29 -23.27
C THR A 9 7.88 17.22 -23.11
N TYR A 10 7.84 16.52 -21.96
CA TYR A 10 6.78 15.57 -21.64
C TYR A 10 5.40 16.26 -21.67
N ALA A 11 5.23 17.39 -21.00
CA ALA A 11 3.97 18.12 -20.96
C ALA A 11 3.48 18.50 -22.36
N ARG A 12 4.38 18.98 -23.24
CA ARG A 12 4.05 19.29 -24.64
C ARG A 12 3.61 18.07 -25.44
N LYS A 13 4.28 16.93 -25.27
CA LYS A 13 3.88 15.67 -25.92
C LYS A 13 2.52 15.19 -25.39
N TYR A 14 2.32 15.23 -24.06
CA TYR A 14 1.06 14.88 -23.40
C TYR A 14 -0.11 15.68 -24.00
N ASP A 15 0.03 17.00 -24.12
CA ASP A 15 -1.01 17.87 -24.71
C ASP A 15 -1.35 17.48 -26.16
N LYS A 16 -0.36 17.12 -26.96
CA LYS A 16 -0.59 16.66 -28.35
C LYS A 16 -1.38 15.35 -28.35
N PHE A 17 -1.01 14.36 -27.53
CA PHE A 17 -1.73 13.10 -27.43
C PHE A 17 -3.16 13.28 -26.93
N VAL A 18 -3.37 14.07 -25.89
CA VAL A 18 -4.71 14.33 -25.33
C VAL A 18 -5.60 15.01 -26.38
N LYS A 19 -5.10 16.00 -27.13
CA LYS A 19 -5.83 16.64 -28.22
C LYS A 19 -6.26 15.65 -29.32
N ALA A 20 -5.34 14.76 -29.72
CA ALA A 20 -5.63 13.75 -30.73
C ALA A 20 -6.68 12.74 -30.24
N LEU A 21 -6.51 12.22 -29.01
CA LEU A 21 -7.39 11.21 -28.44
C LEU A 21 -8.81 11.75 -28.14
N LYS A 22 -8.94 13.01 -27.74
CA LYS A 22 -10.25 13.66 -27.56
C LYS A 22 -11.07 13.73 -28.85
N LYS A 23 -10.43 13.77 -30.04
CA LYS A 23 -11.15 13.71 -31.32
C LYS A 23 -11.78 12.36 -31.57
N THR A 24 -11.21 11.28 -31.03
CA THR A 24 -11.76 9.93 -31.19
C THR A 24 -12.82 9.63 -30.13
N ASN A 25 -12.58 10.07 -28.87
CA ASN A 25 -13.52 9.89 -27.77
C ASN A 25 -13.30 10.98 -26.71
N ASN A 26 -14.26 11.88 -26.57
CA ASN A 26 -14.21 13.00 -25.61
C ASN A 26 -14.47 12.58 -24.15
N LYS A 27 -14.93 11.32 -23.90
CA LYS A 27 -15.18 10.77 -22.56
C LYS A 27 -13.93 10.13 -21.94
N LEU A 28 -12.80 10.06 -22.65
CA LEU A 28 -11.57 9.50 -22.13
C LEU A 28 -11.10 10.23 -20.87
N ARG A 29 -10.54 9.45 -19.98
CA ARG A 29 -9.81 9.93 -18.79
C ARG A 29 -8.32 9.88 -19.07
N PHE A 30 -7.60 10.86 -18.56
CA PHE A 30 -6.18 11.01 -18.86
C PHE A 30 -5.37 11.02 -17.56
N ILE A 31 -4.40 10.14 -17.50
CA ILE A 31 -3.43 10.04 -16.41
C ILE A 31 -2.10 10.60 -16.92
N ALA A 32 -1.59 11.61 -16.24
CA ALA A 32 -0.26 12.15 -16.53
C ALA A 32 0.78 11.44 -15.63
N VAL A 33 1.99 11.27 -16.17
CA VAL A 33 3.10 10.71 -15.39
C VAL A 33 3.56 11.73 -14.35
N GLY A 34 3.54 11.32 -13.10
CA GLY A 34 4.10 12.02 -11.97
C GLY A 34 5.37 11.36 -11.43
N ALA A 35 5.90 11.89 -10.36
CA ALA A 35 7.04 11.36 -9.64
C ALA A 35 6.74 11.33 -8.15
N CYS A 36 7.20 10.27 -7.48
CA CYS A 36 6.97 10.04 -6.05
C CYS A 36 8.09 10.59 -5.16
N SER A 37 9.25 10.90 -5.72
CA SER A 37 10.44 11.20 -4.93
C SER A 37 11.20 12.39 -5.47
N ASP A 38 12.02 12.97 -4.59
CA ASP A 38 12.93 14.06 -4.91
C ASP A 38 14.03 13.67 -5.93
N HIS A 39 14.13 12.38 -6.28
CA HIS A 39 15.08 11.89 -7.28
C HIS A 39 14.87 12.47 -8.67
N PHE A 40 13.66 12.96 -8.95
CA PHE A 40 13.31 13.55 -10.25
C PHE A 40 13.12 15.06 -10.19
N GLY A 41 13.64 15.74 -9.17
CA GLY A 41 13.60 17.18 -8.90
C GLY A 41 12.51 17.93 -9.65
N HIS A 42 11.64 18.61 -8.98
CA HIS A 42 10.58 19.48 -9.57
C HIS A 42 9.72 18.89 -10.71
N TRP A 43 9.75 17.54 -10.94
CA TRP A 43 9.00 16.90 -12.02
C TRP A 43 7.51 17.24 -11.94
N ASN A 44 6.87 16.97 -10.81
CA ASN A 44 5.43 17.22 -10.63
C ASN A 44 5.09 18.71 -10.81
N GLU A 45 5.92 19.60 -10.26
CA GLU A 45 5.76 21.04 -10.43
C GLU A 45 5.76 21.42 -11.91
N GLN A 46 6.77 20.98 -12.65
CA GLN A 46 6.91 21.34 -14.06
C GLN A 46 5.81 20.72 -14.92
N VAL A 47 5.44 19.48 -14.67
CA VAL A 47 4.34 18.80 -15.37
C VAL A 47 3.02 19.54 -15.11
N LEU A 48 2.69 19.80 -13.84
CA LEU A 48 1.44 20.45 -13.46
C LEU A 48 1.31 21.89 -13.98
N LYS A 49 2.44 22.64 -14.05
CA LYS A 49 2.47 24.00 -14.60
C LYS A 49 2.37 24.04 -16.12
N ASN A 50 2.94 23.08 -16.83
CA ASN A 50 3.12 23.14 -18.27
C ASN A 50 2.03 22.39 -19.06
N ILE A 51 1.32 21.40 -18.48
CA ILE A 51 0.20 20.75 -19.16
C ILE A 51 -1.00 21.69 -19.22
N LYS A 52 -1.41 22.02 -20.44
CA LYS A 52 -2.59 22.87 -20.75
C LYS A 52 -3.87 22.05 -20.86
N GLU A 53 -3.77 20.85 -21.38
CA GLU A 53 -4.88 19.93 -21.62
C GLU A 53 -5.44 19.31 -20.32
N LYS A 54 -6.48 18.49 -20.45
CA LYS A 54 -7.12 17.79 -19.34
C LYS A 54 -6.15 16.82 -18.67
N ILE A 55 -6.06 16.88 -17.35
CA ILE A 55 -5.48 15.85 -16.49
C ILE A 55 -6.57 15.43 -15.53
N ASP A 56 -6.92 14.15 -15.50
CA ASP A 56 -7.84 13.61 -14.50
C ASP A 56 -7.07 13.08 -13.28
N GLU A 57 -5.90 12.47 -13.52
CA GLU A 57 -5.08 11.85 -12.49
C GLU A 57 -3.59 12.09 -12.74
N LEU A 58 -2.83 12.17 -11.66
CA LEU A 58 -1.36 12.13 -11.68
C LEU A 58 -0.90 10.77 -11.17
N SER A 59 -0.19 10.01 -12.03
CA SER A 59 0.38 8.71 -11.68
C SER A 59 1.60 8.87 -10.80
N ILE A 60 1.70 8.09 -9.73
CA ILE A 60 2.89 8.00 -8.90
C ILE A 60 3.21 6.54 -8.58
N HIS A 61 4.51 6.21 -8.50
CA HIS A 61 4.99 4.87 -8.20
C HIS A 61 5.90 4.91 -6.98
N TYR A 62 5.87 3.89 -6.13
CA TYR A 62 6.75 3.81 -4.99
C TYR A 62 7.14 2.37 -4.63
N TYR A 63 8.43 2.11 -4.61
CA TYR A 63 9.02 0.87 -4.14
C TYR A 63 9.78 1.13 -2.84
N SER A 64 9.34 0.48 -1.77
CA SER A 64 9.96 0.62 -0.45
C SER A 64 11.19 -0.26 -0.30
N ILE A 65 12.11 0.18 0.55
CA ILE A 65 13.33 -0.53 0.98
C ILE A 65 14.44 -0.54 -0.07
N ARG A 66 14.20 -0.71 -1.31
CA ARG A 66 15.18 -0.69 -2.41
C ARG A 66 16.63 -0.88 -1.94
N THR A 67 16.97 -2.12 -1.60
CA THR A 67 18.35 -2.46 -1.30
C THR A 67 19.14 -2.33 -2.60
N GLU A 68 20.25 -1.59 -2.58
CA GLU A 68 21.18 -1.61 -3.69
C GLU A 68 21.88 -2.96 -3.70
N LYS A 69 22.66 -3.25 -4.77
CA LYS A 69 23.37 -4.51 -5.00
C LYS A 69 24.33 -4.89 -3.84
N ASP A 70 23.83 -4.92 -2.63
CA ASP A 70 24.54 -5.45 -1.49
C ASP A 70 24.73 -6.95 -1.69
N LYS A 71 25.96 -7.40 -1.58
CA LYS A 71 26.34 -8.82 -1.74
C LYS A 71 25.60 -9.74 -0.75
N ASN A 72 24.97 -9.18 0.26
CA ASN A 72 24.17 -9.89 1.26
C ASN A 72 22.77 -9.25 1.35
N PRO A 73 21.73 -9.88 0.78
CA PRO A 73 20.35 -9.42 0.98
C PRO A 73 20.03 -9.40 2.49
N PRO A 74 19.29 -8.40 2.97
CA PRO A 74 18.97 -8.30 4.38
C PRO A 74 18.21 -9.53 4.85
N ASN A 75 18.64 -10.09 5.97
CA ASN A 75 17.99 -11.25 6.58
C ASN A 75 16.50 -10.93 6.88
N TYR A 76 15.60 -11.86 6.60
CA TYR A 76 14.17 -11.72 6.91
C TYR A 76 13.88 -11.31 8.36
N LYS A 77 14.71 -11.75 9.32
CA LYS A 77 14.55 -11.40 10.74
C LYS A 77 14.87 -9.93 11.01
N THR A 78 15.88 -9.36 10.36
CA THR A 78 16.35 -7.99 10.59
C THR A 78 15.55 -6.95 9.80
N ARG A 79 14.90 -7.35 8.70
CA ARG A 79 14.12 -6.45 7.86
C ARG A 79 12.71 -6.17 8.37
N TYR A 80 12.21 -6.86 9.41
CA TYR A 80 10.82 -6.72 9.84
C TYR A 80 10.46 -5.26 10.17
N LEU A 81 11.14 -4.66 11.15
CA LEU A 81 10.83 -3.28 11.57
C LEU A 81 10.96 -2.26 10.42
N PRO A 82 12.02 -2.25 9.60
CA PRO A 82 12.08 -1.39 8.43
C PRO A 82 10.91 -1.60 7.46
N THR A 83 10.53 -2.84 7.19
CA THR A 83 9.45 -3.15 6.25
C THR A 83 8.11 -2.62 6.75
N VAL A 84 7.74 -2.90 8.00
CA VAL A 84 6.44 -2.44 8.54
C VAL A 84 6.39 -0.92 8.77
N ALA A 85 7.55 -0.28 8.93
CA ALA A 85 7.67 1.17 9.05
C ALA A 85 7.60 1.90 7.69
N ALA A 86 7.85 1.20 6.57
CA ALA A 86 7.92 1.81 5.25
C ALA A 86 6.63 2.54 4.84
N SER A 87 5.49 2.17 5.40
CA SER A 87 4.23 2.90 5.22
C SER A 87 4.26 4.35 5.74
N THR A 88 5.23 4.71 6.59
CA THR A 88 5.44 6.10 7.03
C THR A 88 5.92 6.97 5.87
N GLU A 89 6.88 6.47 5.08
CA GLU A 89 7.35 7.18 3.89
C GLU A 89 6.22 7.35 2.86
N VAL A 90 5.42 6.29 2.67
CA VAL A 90 4.27 6.36 1.76
C VAL A 90 3.31 7.50 2.17
N ARG A 91 3.00 7.64 3.46
CA ARG A 91 2.15 8.74 3.95
C ARG A 91 2.76 10.10 3.65
N LEU A 92 4.05 10.28 3.94
CA LEU A 92 4.76 11.53 3.69
C LEU A 92 4.80 11.89 2.19
N MET A 93 5.04 10.89 1.35
CA MET A 93 5.04 11.03 -0.11
C MET A 93 3.65 11.45 -0.62
N LEU A 94 2.59 10.77 -0.18
CA LEU A 94 1.23 11.12 -0.58
C LEU A 94 0.86 12.54 -0.17
N ASP A 95 1.16 12.93 1.08
CA ASP A 95 0.88 14.28 1.57
C ASP A 95 1.68 15.35 0.82
N ARG A 96 2.92 15.06 0.42
CA ARG A 96 3.73 15.92 -0.43
C ARG A 96 3.09 16.08 -1.81
N THR A 97 2.77 14.99 -2.48
CA THR A 97 2.13 15.01 -3.81
C THR A 97 0.80 15.76 -3.80
N ILE A 98 -0.01 15.59 -2.75
CA ILE A 98 -1.26 16.33 -2.56
C ILE A 98 -1.00 17.83 -2.46
N ARG A 99 0.02 18.25 -1.69
CA ARG A 99 0.41 19.66 -1.59
C ARG A 99 0.91 20.22 -2.93
N GLU A 100 1.68 19.45 -3.69
CA GLU A 100 2.17 19.84 -5.03
C GLU A 100 1.00 20.05 -5.99
N ILE A 101 0.05 19.13 -6.06
CA ILE A 101 -1.15 19.25 -6.90
C ILE A 101 -1.90 20.55 -6.53
N LYS A 102 -2.17 20.77 -5.25
CA LYS A 102 -2.89 21.98 -4.78
C LYS A 102 -2.14 23.28 -5.06
N LYS A 103 -0.80 23.25 -4.97
CA LYS A 103 0.05 24.42 -5.18
C LYS A 103 0.19 24.80 -6.65
N TYR A 104 0.36 23.81 -7.51
CA TYR A 104 0.76 24.04 -8.90
C TYR A 104 -0.37 23.87 -9.92
N SER A 105 -1.55 23.41 -9.50
CA SER A 105 -2.71 23.27 -10.37
C SER A 105 -4.00 23.71 -9.69
N LYS A 106 -4.85 24.43 -10.45
CA LYS A 106 -6.24 24.74 -10.06
C LYS A 106 -7.22 23.66 -10.52
N LYS A 107 -6.77 22.67 -11.27
CA LYS A 107 -7.59 21.56 -11.78
C LYS A 107 -7.86 20.56 -10.65
N ASN A 108 -9.03 19.89 -10.66
CA ASN A 108 -9.34 18.82 -9.72
C ASN A 108 -8.64 17.51 -10.16
N ILE A 109 -7.35 17.43 -9.90
CA ILE A 109 -6.52 16.28 -10.25
C ILE A 109 -6.52 15.30 -9.09
N LYS A 110 -6.80 14.02 -9.39
CA LYS A 110 -6.70 12.92 -8.44
C LYS A 110 -5.32 12.25 -8.56
N ILE A 111 -5.03 11.33 -7.64
CA ILE A 111 -3.80 10.55 -7.68
C ILE A 111 -4.15 9.12 -8.13
N ALA A 112 -3.43 8.62 -9.14
CA ALA A 112 -3.32 7.23 -9.47
C ALA A 112 -2.02 6.71 -8.83
N PHE A 113 -2.12 6.01 -7.69
CA PHE A 113 -0.99 5.32 -7.08
C PHE A 113 -0.92 3.91 -7.64
N ASP A 114 -0.63 3.82 -8.92
CA ASP A 114 -0.88 2.65 -9.76
C ASP A 114 0.27 1.65 -9.81
N GLU A 115 1.38 1.92 -9.09
CA GLU A 115 2.47 0.97 -8.96
C GLU A 115 3.17 1.09 -7.60
N TRP A 116 3.10 0.03 -6.77
CA TRP A 116 3.81 -0.02 -5.50
C TRP A 116 4.17 -1.44 -5.11
N ASN A 117 5.28 -1.60 -4.37
CA ASN A 117 5.66 -2.84 -3.70
C ASN A 117 6.82 -2.61 -2.72
N THR A 118 7.24 -3.65 -1.99
CA THR A 118 8.58 -3.74 -1.42
C THR A 118 9.56 -4.26 -2.47
N TYR A 119 10.81 -3.84 -2.42
CA TYR A 119 11.86 -4.21 -3.36
C TYR A 119 13.15 -4.52 -2.61
N VAL A 120 13.26 -5.74 -2.11
CA VAL A 120 14.32 -6.16 -1.19
C VAL A 120 15.34 -7.10 -1.84
N GLU A 121 14.88 -8.07 -2.63
CA GLU A 121 15.71 -9.13 -3.19
C GLU A 121 16.04 -8.90 -4.69
N ALA A 122 16.25 -7.65 -5.05
CA ALA A 122 16.58 -7.25 -6.43
C ALA A 122 17.85 -7.88 -7.04
N HIS A 123 18.55 -8.74 -6.27
CA HIS A 123 19.86 -9.26 -6.59
C HIS A 123 19.86 -10.59 -7.33
N THR A 124 18.71 -11.25 -7.40
CA THR A 124 18.62 -12.45 -8.23
C THR A 124 18.53 -12.04 -9.70
N PRO A 125 19.13 -12.80 -10.63
CA PRO A 125 19.03 -12.48 -12.06
C PRO A 125 17.59 -12.40 -12.57
N TYR A 126 16.61 -12.88 -11.79
CA TYR A 126 15.20 -12.95 -12.13
C TYR A 126 14.31 -11.98 -11.32
N PHE A 127 14.86 -11.12 -10.46
CA PHE A 127 14.10 -10.19 -9.59
C PHE A 127 13.00 -10.88 -8.77
N ILE A 128 13.25 -12.10 -8.29
CA ILE A 128 12.23 -12.85 -7.53
C ILE A 128 12.21 -12.33 -6.10
N GLU A 129 11.06 -11.82 -5.69
CA GLU A 129 10.79 -11.39 -4.31
C GLU A 129 9.98 -12.43 -3.55
N ASN A 130 10.44 -12.77 -2.34
CA ASN A 130 9.73 -13.66 -1.44
C ASN A 130 9.01 -12.87 -0.36
N TYR A 131 7.76 -12.54 -0.60
CA TYR A 131 6.94 -11.76 0.32
C TYR A 131 6.52 -12.57 1.54
N ASN A 132 6.75 -11.99 2.72
CA ASN A 132 6.37 -12.55 4.01
C ASN A 132 5.29 -11.70 4.71
N ILE A 133 5.01 -12.01 5.98
CA ILE A 133 3.99 -11.30 6.74
C ILE A 133 4.33 -9.81 6.95
N ALA A 134 5.62 -9.43 7.01
CA ALA A 134 6.00 -8.02 7.12
C ALA A 134 5.60 -7.22 5.86
N ASP A 135 5.76 -7.83 4.68
CA ASP A 135 5.35 -7.21 3.41
C ASP A 135 3.83 -7.07 3.33
N ALA A 136 3.07 -8.04 3.87
CA ALA A 136 1.62 -7.94 3.98
C ALA A 136 1.18 -6.82 4.93
N ILE A 137 1.85 -6.65 6.07
CA ILE A 137 1.61 -5.56 7.02
C ILE A 137 1.92 -4.20 6.37
N TYR A 138 3.04 -4.10 5.65
CA TYR A 138 3.36 -2.93 4.85
C TYR A 138 2.24 -2.61 3.85
N GLY A 139 1.83 -3.60 3.05
CA GLY A 139 0.76 -3.45 2.07
C GLY A 139 -0.57 -3.00 2.68
N ALA A 140 -0.97 -3.61 3.81
CA ALA A 140 -2.18 -3.20 4.54
C ALA A 140 -2.08 -1.74 5.04
N SER A 141 -0.93 -1.36 5.61
CA SER A 141 -0.71 0.01 6.10
C SER A 141 -0.62 1.04 4.97
N LEU A 142 -0.11 0.66 3.80
CA LEU A 142 -0.13 1.47 2.59
C LEU A 142 -1.57 1.67 2.11
N LEU A 143 -2.36 0.60 2.06
CA LEU A 143 -3.78 0.68 1.70
C LEU A 143 -4.56 1.55 2.68
N HIS A 144 -4.27 1.49 3.99
CA HIS A 144 -4.83 2.43 4.98
C HIS A 144 -4.49 3.89 4.64
N ALA A 145 -3.23 4.16 4.25
CA ALA A 145 -2.82 5.50 3.84
C ALA A 145 -3.61 6.00 2.62
N CYS A 146 -3.89 5.11 1.66
CA CYS A 146 -4.70 5.41 0.48
C CYS A 146 -6.18 5.59 0.83
N ILE A 147 -6.78 4.67 1.59
CA ILE A 147 -8.20 4.74 2.00
C ILE A 147 -8.46 6.03 2.76
N ASN A 148 -7.61 6.37 3.74
CA ASN A 148 -7.76 7.58 4.55
C ASN A 148 -7.56 8.90 3.74
N ARG A 149 -7.23 8.81 2.45
CA ARG A 149 -7.12 9.91 1.46
C ARG A 149 -7.93 9.65 0.21
N GLY A 150 -8.94 8.81 0.27
CA GLY A 150 -9.72 8.40 -0.91
C GLY A 150 -10.58 9.50 -1.52
N ASP A 151 -10.64 10.68 -0.91
CA ASP A 151 -11.14 11.91 -1.54
C ASP A 151 -10.25 12.37 -2.70
N ILE A 152 -8.97 12.08 -2.66
CA ILE A 152 -8.01 12.44 -3.70
C ILE A 152 -7.32 11.24 -4.36
N ILE A 153 -7.12 10.13 -3.67
CA ILE A 153 -6.57 8.91 -4.28
C ILE A 153 -7.71 8.14 -4.95
N ARG A 154 -7.60 7.98 -6.26
CA ARG A 154 -8.66 7.34 -7.05
C ARG A 154 -8.48 5.84 -7.18
N ASN A 155 -7.27 5.41 -7.39
CA ASN A 155 -6.92 4.00 -7.51
C ASN A 155 -5.55 3.73 -6.92
N THR A 156 -5.30 2.46 -6.60
CA THR A 156 -4.00 1.97 -6.20
C THR A 156 -3.79 0.57 -6.74
N GLY A 157 -2.61 0.31 -7.27
CA GLY A 157 -2.24 -0.97 -7.89
C GLY A 157 -0.90 -1.48 -7.39
N ILE A 158 -0.85 -2.77 -7.03
CA ILE A 158 0.39 -3.43 -6.70
C ILE A 158 1.05 -3.98 -7.97
N TYR A 159 2.34 -3.91 -8.08
CA TYR A 159 3.15 -4.45 -9.16
C TYR A 159 3.95 -5.66 -8.65
N HIS A 160 3.87 -6.85 -9.20
CA HIS A 160 3.16 -7.40 -10.35
C HIS A 160 1.98 -8.30 -9.95
N LEU A 161 1.34 -8.93 -10.99
CA LEU A 161 0.32 -9.93 -10.76
C LEU A 161 0.93 -11.32 -10.53
N ILE A 162 1.84 -11.77 -11.40
CA ILE A 162 2.37 -13.14 -11.43
C ILE A 162 3.89 -13.11 -11.39
N ASN A 163 4.49 -13.96 -10.56
CA ASN A 163 5.93 -14.17 -10.39
C ASN A 163 6.75 -12.87 -10.23
N VAL A 164 8.06 -12.94 -10.27
CA VAL A 164 8.96 -11.80 -10.05
C VAL A 164 8.62 -11.10 -8.74
N MET A 165 7.90 -9.98 -8.78
CA MET A 165 7.35 -9.24 -7.64
C MET A 165 5.84 -9.51 -7.48
N GLY A 166 5.36 -10.64 -7.98
CA GLY A 166 3.94 -10.88 -8.16
C GLY A 166 3.20 -11.29 -6.90
N ASN A 167 1.92 -10.97 -6.89
CA ASN A 167 0.98 -11.40 -5.88
C ASN A 167 0.77 -12.91 -5.88
N TYR A 168 0.71 -13.49 -7.08
CA TYR A 168 0.63 -14.93 -7.29
C TYR A 168 2.00 -15.44 -7.72
N GLN A 169 2.42 -16.52 -7.09
CA GLN A 169 3.63 -17.24 -7.48
C GLN A 169 3.21 -18.55 -8.15
N ILE A 170 3.82 -18.84 -9.29
CA ILE A 170 3.53 -20.02 -10.10
C ILE A 170 4.84 -20.77 -10.34
N ASP A 171 4.85 -22.03 -10.01
CA ASP A 171 5.83 -23.01 -10.45
C ASP A 171 5.13 -24.10 -11.27
N LYS A 172 5.87 -24.96 -11.97
CA LYS A 172 5.39 -25.94 -12.95
C LYS A 172 4.08 -26.66 -12.59
N LYS A 173 3.81 -26.89 -11.29
CA LYS A 173 2.67 -27.67 -10.81
C LYS A 173 1.80 -26.98 -9.76
N LYS A 174 2.19 -25.81 -9.26
CA LYS A 174 1.48 -25.14 -8.17
C LYS A 174 1.38 -23.65 -8.36
N VAL A 175 0.28 -23.12 -7.86
CA VAL A 175 0.05 -21.69 -7.72
C VAL A 175 -0.17 -21.41 -6.24
N TRP A 176 0.44 -20.36 -5.72
CA TRP A 176 0.18 -19.89 -4.35
C TRP A 176 0.12 -18.37 -4.28
N LYS A 177 -0.58 -17.90 -3.26
CA LYS A 177 -0.74 -16.47 -2.97
C LYS A 177 0.35 -16.01 -2.04
N SER A 178 0.94 -14.85 -2.33
CA SER A 178 1.75 -14.17 -1.33
C SER A 178 0.88 -13.71 -0.15
N PRO A 179 1.43 -13.47 1.05
CA PRO A 179 0.67 -12.89 2.15
C PRO A 179 0.04 -11.54 1.80
N THR A 180 0.67 -10.73 0.95
CA THR A 180 0.12 -9.45 0.47
C THR A 180 -1.15 -9.66 -0.38
N THR A 181 -1.22 -10.74 -1.17
CA THR A 181 -2.43 -11.09 -1.94
C THR A 181 -3.64 -11.30 -1.03
N LEU A 182 -3.44 -11.93 0.14
CA LEU A 182 -4.51 -12.16 1.10
C LEU A 182 -5.06 -10.84 1.66
N VAL A 183 -4.19 -9.85 1.84
CA VAL A 183 -4.61 -8.48 2.22
C VAL A 183 -5.48 -7.85 1.13
N LEU A 184 -5.01 -7.90 -0.13
CA LEU A 184 -5.77 -7.36 -1.26
C LEU A 184 -7.15 -8.01 -1.39
N GLU A 185 -7.26 -9.32 -1.19
CA GLU A 185 -8.54 -10.04 -1.20
C GLU A 185 -9.52 -9.50 -0.16
N LEU A 186 -9.08 -9.34 1.10
CA LEU A 186 -9.93 -8.81 2.16
C LEU A 186 -10.29 -7.35 1.92
N PHE A 187 -9.31 -6.52 1.56
CA PHE A 187 -9.55 -5.09 1.37
C PHE A 187 -10.47 -4.83 0.17
N THR A 188 -10.24 -5.49 -0.96
CA THR A 188 -11.12 -5.36 -2.14
C THR A 188 -12.54 -5.85 -1.85
N LYS A 189 -12.68 -6.87 -1.02
CA LYS A 189 -13.98 -7.44 -0.68
C LYS A 189 -14.77 -6.56 0.27
N TYR A 190 -14.14 -6.02 1.30
CA TYR A 190 -14.84 -5.41 2.44
C TYR A 190 -14.71 -3.88 2.52
N HIS A 191 -13.58 -3.28 2.11
CA HIS A 191 -13.46 -1.82 2.06
C HIS A 191 -14.16 -1.27 0.82
N LYS A 192 -15.39 -0.83 1.00
CA LYS A 192 -16.23 -0.26 -0.06
C LYS A 192 -16.96 0.99 0.42
N GLY A 193 -17.44 1.79 -0.53
CA GLY A 193 -18.30 2.93 -0.27
C GLY A 193 -17.58 4.14 0.31
N SER A 194 -18.10 4.73 1.36
CA SER A 194 -17.62 5.98 1.93
C SER A 194 -16.59 5.74 3.01
N ILE A 195 -15.57 6.62 3.07
CA ILE A 195 -14.54 6.59 4.09
C ILE A 195 -15.11 7.10 5.41
N LEU A 196 -14.81 6.39 6.49
CA LEU A 196 -15.06 6.84 7.85
C LEU A 196 -13.76 7.37 8.45
N LYS A 197 -13.82 8.56 9.04
CA LYS A 197 -12.66 9.15 9.70
C LYS A 197 -12.21 8.27 10.86
N THR A 198 -10.97 7.80 10.80
CA THR A 198 -10.33 7.02 11.86
C THR A 198 -9.25 7.85 12.55
N ASN A 199 -9.24 7.83 13.87
CA ASN A 199 -8.16 8.39 14.67
C ASN A 199 -7.55 7.29 15.53
N VAL A 200 -6.23 7.11 15.43
CA VAL A 200 -5.51 6.05 16.14
C VAL A 200 -4.49 6.70 17.08
N ILE A 201 -4.70 6.50 18.39
CA ILE A 201 -3.74 6.84 19.46
C ILE A 201 -3.07 5.53 19.87
N THR A 202 -1.76 5.46 19.75
CA THR A 202 -1.00 4.23 19.97
C THR A 202 0.46 4.53 20.32
N ASN A 203 1.13 3.58 20.93
CA ASN A 203 2.57 3.62 21.11
C ASN A 203 3.28 3.71 19.76
N GLN A 204 4.50 4.23 19.82
CA GLN A 204 5.36 4.38 18.65
C GLN A 204 6.59 3.47 18.79
N PHE A 205 7.23 3.19 17.66
CA PHE A 205 8.49 2.45 17.62
C PHE A 205 9.50 3.11 16.68
N ILE A 206 10.77 2.78 16.91
CA ILE A 206 11.89 3.23 16.08
C ILE A 206 12.19 2.14 15.06
N SER A 207 12.32 2.53 13.81
CA SER A 207 12.78 1.65 12.73
C SER A 207 14.21 2.01 12.35
N PRO A 208 15.14 1.04 12.25
CA PRO A 208 16.46 1.29 11.69
C PRO A 208 16.38 1.59 10.19
N LYS A 209 17.46 2.19 9.66
CA LYS A 209 17.67 2.34 8.21
C LYS A 209 17.79 0.97 7.56
N LEU A 210 17.22 0.81 6.35
CA LEU A 210 17.44 -0.37 5.50
C LEU A 210 17.38 0.03 4.02
N GLY A 211 18.43 -0.28 3.27
CA GLY A 211 18.54 0.13 1.87
C GLY A 211 18.42 1.65 1.72
N LYS A 212 17.57 2.10 0.82
CA LYS A 212 17.28 3.54 0.63
C LYS A 212 16.29 4.11 1.64
N GLN A 213 15.61 3.25 2.42
CA GLN A 213 14.69 3.73 3.43
C GLN A 213 15.45 4.27 4.64
N PRO A 214 15.20 5.51 5.07
CA PRO A 214 15.83 6.09 6.26
C PRO A 214 15.30 5.46 7.55
N SER A 215 15.96 5.73 8.66
CA SER A 215 15.43 5.45 9.99
C SER A 215 14.25 6.37 10.30
N TYR A 216 13.19 5.83 10.89
CA TYR A 216 12.03 6.58 11.37
C TYR A 216 11.84 6.38 12.87
N LYS A 217 11.66 7.49 13.62
CA LYS A 217 11.50 7.45 15.08
C LYS A 217 10.05 7.32 15.55
N ASN A 218 9.09 7.80 14.76
CA ASN A 218 7.70 7.97 15.20
C ASN A 218 6.73 7.07 14.42
N ASN A 219 7.06 5.79 14.27
CA ASN A 219 6.18 4.85 13.59
C ASN A 219 5.05 4.41 14.53
N LYS A 220 3.81 4.56 14.10
CA LYS A 220 2.66 4.06 14.86
C LYS A 220 2.67 2.53 14.91
N MET A 221 2.48 1.97 16.12
CA MET A 221 2.40 0.54 16.34
C MET A 221 1.11 -0.05 15.77
N ILE A 222 0.01 0.70 15.86
CA ILE A 222 -1.29 0.36 15.30
C ILE A 222 -1.60 1.31 14.14
N ASP A 223 -2.17 0.77 13.10
CA ASP A 223 -2.68 1.51 11.94
C ASP A 223 -4.09 1.02 11.62
N ALA A 224 -4.98 1.90 11.17
CA ALA A 224 -6.36 1.54 10.89
C ALA A 224 -7.01 2.40 9.81
N SER A 225 -8.02 1.82 9.16
CA SER A 225 -8.97 2.50 8.28
C SER A 225 -10.37 1.92 8.42
N ALA A 226 -11.38 2.74 8.21
CA ALA A 226 -12.76 2.28 8.19
C ALA A 226 -13.51 2.84 6.99
N THR A 227 -14.44 2.03 6.49
CA THR A 227 -15.36 2.41 5.40
C THR A 227 -16.77 1.93 5.71
N SER A 228 -17.76 2.59 5.11
CA SER A 228 -19.15 2.15 5.17
C SER A 228 -19.75 2.01 3.78
N TYR A 229 -20.46 0.93 3.57
CA TYR A 229 -21.20 0.67 2.34
C TYR A 229 -22.53 0.01 2.65
N LYS A 230 -23.64 0.64 2.21
CA LYS A 230 -25.00 0.24 2.60
C LYS A 230 -25.08 0.22 4.13
N ASN A 231 -25.47 -0.89 4.73
CA ASN A 231 -25.62 -1.04 6.19
C ASN A 231 -24.41 -1.76 6.82
N GLN A 232 -23.28 -1.86 6.12
CA GLN A 232 -22.09 -2.57 6.60
C GLN A 232 -20.97 -1.58 6.86
N ILE A 233 -20.30 -1.73 8.01
CA ILE A 233 -19.04 -1.05 8.33
C ILE A 233 -17.91 -2.08 8.27
N CYS A 234 -16.84 -1.70 7.60
CA CYS A 234 -15.58 -2.43 7.59
C CYS A 234 -14.52 -1.60 8.31
N LEU A 235 -13.92 -2.18 9.35
CA LEU A 235 -12.77 -1.63 10.08
C LEU A 235 -11.59 -2.57 9.91
N SER A 236 -10.51 -2.11 9.33
CA SER A 236 -9.25 -2.86 9.31
C SER A 236 -8.25 -2.26 10.28
N ILE A 237 -7.56 -3.12 11.03
CA ILE A 237 -6.57 -2.76 12.02
C ILE A 237 -5.32 -3.61 11.82
N VAL A 238 -4.16 -2.96 11.79
CA VAL A 238 -2.85 -3.62 11.68
C VAL A 238 -2.11 -3.50 13.00
N ASN A 239 -1.68 -4.64 13.56
CA ASN A 239 -0.75 -4.70 14.68
C ASN A 239 0.68 -4.96 14.14
N LYS A 240 1.56 -3.97 14.28
CA LYS A 240 2.95 -4.01 13.81
C LYS A 240 3.93 -4.56 14.86
N SER A 241 3.46 -4.91 16.05
CA SER A 241 4.32 -5.49 17.07
C SER A 241 4.88 -6.84 16.64
N GLU A 242 6.14 -7.08 16.92
CA GLU A 242 6.80 -8.34 16.58
C GLU A 242 6.29 -9.52 17.41
N ASN A 243 5.91 -9.28 18.68
CA ASN A 243 5.66 -10.34 19.66
C ASN A 243 4.57 -10.03 20.69
N LYS A 244 3.89 -8.86 20.62
CA LYS A 244 2.88 -8.47 21.59
C LYS A 244 1.47 -8.53 21.03
N ASN A 245 0.60 -9.21 21.73
CA ASN A 245 -0.83 -9.01 21.55
C ASN A 245 -1.21 -7.59 21.97
N ILE A 246 -2.16 -6.98 21.26
CA ILE A 246 -2.68 -5.66 21.60
C ILE A 246 -4.18 -5.76 21.81
N GLU A 247 -4.64 -5.34 22.98
CA GLU A 247 -6.06 -5.23 23.29
C GLU A 247 -6.60 -3.91 22.73
N ILE A 248 -7.67 -3.98 21.96
CA ILE A 248 -8.46 -2.84 21.51
C ILE A 248 -9.78 -2.87 22.25
N LYS A 249 -10.16 -1.70 22.79
CA LYS A 249 -11.47 -1.49 23.44
C LYS A 249 -12.28 -0.49 22.62
N SER A 250 -13.54 -0.78 22.41
CA SER A 250 -14.47 0.16 21.79
C SER A 250 -15.91 -0.26 22.10
N PRO A 251 -16.80 0.69 22.37
CA PRO A 251 -18.23 0.39 22.57
C PRO A 251 -18.91 -0.13 21.29
N TYR A 252 -18.27 -0.03 20.14
CA TYR A 252 -18.81 -0.56 18.89
C TYR A 252 -18.47 -2.02 18.64
N LEU A 253 -17.53 -2.60 19.42
CA LEU A 253 -17.09 -3.98 19.21
C LEU A 253 -18.14 -5.02 19.60
N ASP A 254 -19.14 -4.65 20.40
CA ASP A 254 -20.29 -5.50 20.71
C ASP A 254 -21.19 -5.82 19.49
N LYS A 255 -21.04 -5.05 18.43
CA LYS A 255 -21.81 -5.19 17.16
C LYS A 255 -21.06 -6.00 16.09
N ILE A 256 -19.89 -6.55 16.40
CA ILE A 256 -19.08 -7.29 15.43
C ILE A 256 -19.81 -8.56 14.98
N ASN A 257 -19.93 -8.73 13.66
CA ASN A 257 -20.48 -9.95 13.06
C ASN A 257 -19.38 -10.95 12.72
N THR A 258 -18.30 -10.48 12.12
CA THR A 258 -17.23 -11.36 11.64
C THR A 258 -15.89 -10.66 11.71
N THR A 259 -14.86 -11.41 12.07
CA THR A 259 -13.47 -10.97 11.98
C THR A 259 -12.66 -11.87 11.06
N PHE A 260 -11.73 -11.28 10.33
CA PHE A 260 -10.75 -11.97 9.51
C PHE A 260 -9.37 -11.56 9.97
N THR A 261 -8.50 -12.53 10.26
CA THR A 261 -7.13 -12.26 10.68
C THR A 261 -6.16 -12.91 9.71
N ILE A 262 -5.16 -12.15 9.29
CA ILE A 262 -3.99 -12.63 8.55
C ILE A 262 -2.80 -12.44 9.49
N ASN A 263 -2.15 -13.52 9.88
CA ASN A 263 -0.90 -13.53 10.63
C ASN A 263 -0.14 -14.83 10.37
N GLY A 264 1.15 -14.84 10.68
CA GLY A 264 1.98 -16.04 10.77
C GLY A 264 2.11 -16.51 12.23
N GLU A 265 2.72 -17.64 12.45
CA GLU A 265 3.28 -18.05 13.75
C GLU A 265 4.51 -17.21 14.08
N ASN A 266 5.30 -16.90 13.04
CA ASN A 266 6.48 -16.07 13.10
C ASN A 266 6.34 -14.84 12.18
N LYS A 267 6.95 -13.74 12.58
CA LYS A 267 6.99 -12.48 11.80
C LYS A 267 7.67 -12.59 10.42
N THR A 268 8.29 -13.73 10.12
CA THR A 268 8.98 -14.04 8.85
C THR A 268 8.24 -15.06 8.01
N ASP A 269 7.06 -15.51 8.43
CA ASP A 269 6.30 -16.54 7.72
C ASP A 269 5.87 -16.05 6.33
N LEU A 270 6.01 -16.94 5.37
CA LEU A 270 5.64 -16.73 3.96
C LEU A 270 5.01 -17.99 3.37
N ASN A 271 4.28 -17.81 2.29
CA ASN A 271 3.77 -18.91 1.47
C ASN A 271 4.78 -19.24 0.37
N ASN A 272 5.03 -20.52 0.16
CA ASN A 272 5.95 -21.00 -0.85
C ASN A 272 5.49 -22.34 -1.45
N TYR A 273 6.26 -22.89 -2.37
CA TYR A 273 5.97 -24.16 -3.02
C TYR A 273 5.75 -25.33 -2.04
N LYS A 274 6.54 -25.42 -0.96
CA LYS A 274 6.45 -26.50 0.05
C LYS A 274 5.24 -26.33 0.97
N ASN A 275 4.97 -25.08 1.38
CA ASN A 275 3.83 -24.75 2.24
C ASN A 275 3.12 -23.49 1.70
N ASN A 276 2.17 -23.72 0.82
CA ASN A 276 1.45 -22.65 0.12
C ASN A 276 0.30 -22.02 0.94
N ARG A 277 0.11 -22.44 2.19
CA ARG A 277 -0.93 -21.99 3.13
C ARG A 277 -0.42 -21.74 4.54
N LYS A 278 0.88 -21.52 4.72
CA LYS A 278 1.46 -21.22 6.03
C LYS A 278 0.85 -19.92 6.59
N VAL A 279 0.73 -18.91 5.75
CA VAL A 279 -0.05 -17.71 6.03
C VAL A 279 -1.38 -17.83 5.31
N LYS A 280 -2.48 -17.64 6.04
CA LYS A 280 -3.85 -17.77 5.52
C LYS A 280 -4.80 -16.79 6.20
N ILE A 281 -5.94 -16.55 5.59
CA ILE A 281 -7.05 -15.83 6.21
C ILE A 281 -7.74 -16.76 7.20
N LYS A 282 -7.77 -16.36 8.47
CA LYS A 282 -8.52 -17.01 9.54
C LYS A 282 -9.81 -16.24 9.75
N LYS A 283 -10.97 -16.88 9.52
CA LYS A 283 -12.29 -16.29 9.73
C LYS A 283 -12.82 -16.72 11.09
N ASN A 284 -13.25 -15.78 11.91
CA ASN A 284 -13.92 -16.03 13.18
C ASN A 284 -15.28 -15.33 13.18
N ILE A 285 -16.31 -16.05 13.55
CA ILE A 285 -17.67 -15.52 13.81
C ILE A 285 -17.75 -15.39 15.32
N LEU A 286 -17.95 -14.16 15.80
CA LEU A 286 -18.05 -13.91 17.22
C LEU A 286 -19.44 -14.29 17.71
N LYS A 287 -19.51 -15.30 18.58
CA LYS A 287 -20.75 -15.76 19.22
C LYS A 287 -21.15 -14.92 20.43
N TYR A 288 -20.20 -14.19 20.99
CA TYR A 288 -20.39 -13.40 22.22
C TYR A 288 -20.06 -11.93 21.94
N LYS A 289 -20.89 -11.06 22.50
CA LYS A 289 -20.66 -9.61 22.48
C LYS A 289 -19.53 -9.26 23.45
N SER A 290 -18.58 -8.48 23.00
CA SER A 290 -17.46 -7.98 23.83
C SER A 290 -17.09 -6.58 23.38
N ASP A 291 -16.80 -5.71 24.33
CA ASP A 291 -16.23 -4.39 24.06
C ASP A 291 -14.72 -4.42 23.77
N LYS A 292 -14.14 -5.62 23.73
CA LYS A 292 -12.71 -5.86 23.55
C LYS A 292 -12.43 -6.85 22.44
N ILE A 293 -11.32 -6.62 21.73
CA ILE A 293 -10.73 -7.56 20.78
C ILE A 293 -9.22 -7.62 20.99
N ILE A 294 -8.67 -8.83 20.94
CA ILE A 294 -7.22 -9.04 21.03
C ILE A 294 -6.69 -9.24 19.61
N LEU A 295 -5.75 -8.38 19.21
CA LEU A 295 -5.04 -8.45 17.95
C LEU A 295 -3.71 -9.19 18.16
N PRO A 296 -3.49 -10.34 17.52
CA PRO A 296 -2.21 -11.05 17.59
C PRO A 296 -1.04 -10.17 17.15
N PRO A 297 0.21 -10.51 17.51
CA PRO A 297 1.37 -9.82 16.97
C PRO A 297 1.45 -10.00 15.45
N HIS A 298 2.14 -9.09 14.77
CA HIS A 298 2.36 -9.08 13.33
C HIS A 298 1.11 -9.52 12.53
N SER A 299 -0.02 -8.84 12.76
CA SER A 299 -1.31 -9.22 12.18
C SER A 299 -2.04 -8.09 11.46
N ILE A 300 -2.83 -8.50 10.48
CA ILE A 300 -3.82 -7.67 9.80
C ILE A 300 -5.20 -8.23 10.16
N ASN A 301 -6.08 -7.37 10.68
CA ASN A 301 -7.39 -7.76 11.16
C ASN A 301 -8.46 -6.93 10.45
N VAL A 302 -9.40 -7.60 9.80
CA VAL A 302 -10.55 -6.97 9.14
C VAL A 302 -11.80 -7.35 9.92
N ILE A 303 -12.50 -6.36 10.42
CA ILE A 303 -13.68 -6.47 11.28
C ILE A 303 -14.87 -5.95 10.49
N VAL A 304 -15.93 -6.75 10.45
CA VAL A 304 -17.17 -6.44 9.73
C VAL A 304 -18.31 -6.38 10.73
N PHE A 305 -18.99 -5.24 10.72
CA PHE A 305 -20.15 -4.93 11.56
C PHE A 305 -21.44 -5.07 10.79
#